data_6b52401a6c297b2e668ca29b2ed85b7b
#
_entry.id   6b52401a6c297b2e668ca29b2ed85b7b
#
_cell.length_a   1.000
_cell.length_b   1.000
_cell.length_c   1.000
_cell.angle_alpha   90.00
_cell.angle_beta   90.00
_cell.angle_gamma   90.00
#
_symmetry.space_group_name_H-M   'P 1'
#
loop_
_entity.id
_entity.type
_entity.pdbx_description
1 polymer ?
#
loop_
_entity_poly.entity_id
_entity_poly.type
_entity_poly.pdbx_seq_one_letter_code
_entity_poly.pdbx_strand_id
1 'polypeptide(L)'
;MNQLICCFILFIPKKQFLFEFLFYGGVIGGIQAILTPQINYYDGSYFMYFKYYLAHSLIIIFPLFLYFNLGFKLTKNSWLRVFLAVNILMVLIMPLDFLIDANYMYLAEPPEIDNPLVIGKWPYYLINLEFIVVTLFFLTYLLFKSKLKPFNI
;
A
#
# COMPACT_ATOMS: atom_id res chain seq x y z
N MET A 1 -6.38 -5.69 1.07
CA MET A 1 -5.35 -6.43 1.82
C MET A 1 -4.90 -5.69 3.07
N ASN A 2 -4.45 -4.43 2.99
CA ASN A 2 -3.96 -3.67 4.17
C ASN A 2 -4.98 -3.58 5.31
N GLN A 3 -6.28 -3.43 5.03
CA GLN A 3 -7.33 -3.40 6.05
C GLN A 3 -7.41 -4.70 6.86
N LEU A 4 -7.29 -5.85 6.21
CA LEU A 4 -7.27 -7.15 6.89
C LEU A 4 -6.02 -7.29 7.78
N ILE A 5 -4.86 -6.85 7.30
CA ILE A 5 -3.63 -6.85 8.11
C ILE A 5 -3.81 -5.96 9.34
N CYS A 6 -4.43 -4.78 9.23
CA CYS A 6 -4.72 -3.91 10.37
C CYS A 6 -5.54 -4.62 11.46
N CYS A 7 -6.55 -5.42 11.07
CA CYS A 7 -7.41 -6.12 12.04
C CYS A 7 -6.68 -7.23 12.79
N PHE A 8 -5.76 -7.92 12.17
CA PHE A 8 -5.19 -9.15 12.70
C PHE A 8 -3.72 -9.07 13.15
N ILE A 9 -2.97 -8.04 12.74
CA ILE A 9 -1.53 -7.95 12.97
C ILE A 9 -1.12 -8.10 14.45
N LEU A 10 -1.94 -7.59 15.38
CA LEU A 10 -1.62 -7.66 16.82
C LEU A 10 -1.70 -9.08 17.37
N PHE A 11 -2.45 -9.97 16.73
CA PHE A 11 -2.65 -11.35 17.13
C PHE A 11 -1.68 -12.32 16.45
N ILE A 12 -0.92 -11.88 15.44
CA ILE A 12 -0.01 -12.74 14.67
C ILE A 12 1.37 -12.73 15.32
N PRO A 13 1.97 -13.88 15.63
CA PRO A 13 3.38 -13.96 16.04
C PRO A 13 4.29 -13.60 14.84
N LYS A 14 5.51 -13.10 15.12
CA LYS A 14 6.51 -12.73 14.09
C LYS A 14 5.97 -11.72 13.06
N LYS A 15 5.26 -10.73 13.51
CA LYS A 15 4.52 -9.74 12.71
C LYS A 15 5.38 -8.63 12.07
N GLN A 16 6.70 -8.66 12.24
CA GLN A 16 7.61 -7.60 11.76
C GLN A 16 7.46 -7.34 10.25
N PHE A 17 7.44 -8.39 9.43
CA PHE A 17 7.27 -8.25 7.99
C PHE A 17 5.87 -7.69 7.62
N LEU A 18 4.83 -8.16 8.31
CA LEU A 18 3.46 -7.65 8.09
C LEU A 18 3.34 -6.17 8.48
N PHE A 19 4.01 -5.75 9.55
CA PHE A 19 4.11 -4.35 9.92
C PHE A 19 4.81 -3.54 8.82
N GLU A 20 5.96 -3.99 8.32
CA GLU A 20 6.69 -3.31 7.25
C GLU A 20 5.85 -3.22 5.96
N PHE A 21 5.17 -4.32 5.60
CA PHE A 21 4.26 -4.35 4.46
C PHE A 21 3.11 -3.34 4.62
N LEU A 22 2.49 -3.32 5.81
CA LEU A 22 1.43 -2.37 6.14
C LEU A 22 1.96 -0.93 6.16
N PHE A 23 3.17 -0.71 6.66
CA PHE A 23 3.77 0.62 6.74
C PHE A 23 3.99 1.22 5.35
N TYR A 24 4.66 0.50 4.46
CA TYR A 24 4.89 0.99 3.09
C TYR A 24 3.61 1.04 2.26
N GLY A 25 2.89 -0.07 2.19
CA GLY A 25 1.67 -0.17 1.39
C GLY A 25 0.49 0.64 1.94
N GLY A 26 0.37 0.72 3.28
CA GLY A 26 -0.69 1.48 3.94
C GLY A 26 -0.45 2.99 3.86
N VAL A 27 0.75 3.47 4.24
CA VAL A 27 1.03 4.91 4.24
C VAL A 27 1.06 5.45 2.81
N ILE A 28 1.83 4.84 1.91
CA ILE A 28 1.98 5.34 0.53
C ILE A 28 0.69 5.12 -0.26
N GLY A 29 0.15 3.90 -0.25
CA GLY A 29 -1.07 3.58 -0.99
C GLY A 29 -2.32 4.29 -0.42
N GLY A 30 -2.39 4.47 0.89
CA GLY A 30 -3.47 5.23 1.53
C GLY A 30 -3.43 6.72 1.18
N ILE A 31 -2.25 7.34 1.20
CA ILE A 31 -2.08 8.73 0.76
C ILE A 31 -2.46 8.86 -0.72
N GLN A 32 -1.98 7.96 -1.58
CA GLN A 32 -2.32 7.95 -3.00
C GLN A 32 -3.83 7.84 -3.22
N ALA A 33 -4.51 6.93 -2.52
CA ALA A 33 -5.95 6.75 -2.63
C ALA A 33 -6.75 7.98 -2.18
N ILE A 34 -6.26 8.74 -1.20
CA ILE A 34 -6.90 9.99 -0.76
C ILE A 34 -6.68 11.13 -1.78
N LEU A 35 -5.49 11.19 -2.40
CA LEU A 35 -5.16 12.25 -3.36
C LEU A 35 -5.81 12.05 -4.73
N THR A 36 -5.99 10.79 -5.15
CA THR A 36 -6.63 10.42 -6.43
C THR A 36 -7.73 9.38 -6.17
N PRO A 37 -8.86 9.79 -5.55
CA PRO A 37 -9.88 8.86 -5.11
C PRO A 37 -10.71 8.33 -6.29
N GLN A 38 -10.72 7.02 -6.48
CA GLN A 38 -11.59 6.36 -7.45
C GLN A 38 -12.95 6.03 -6.82
N ILE A 39 -13.84 7.00 -6.89
CA ILE A 39 -15.18 6.98 -6.25
C ILE A 39 -16.31 7.25 -7.25
N ASN A 40 -16.06 7.10 -8.55
CA ASN A 40 -16.98 7.43 -9.63
C ASN A 40 -18.29 6.63 -9.58
N TYR A 41 -18.26 5.43 -8.97
CA TYR A 41 -19.41 4.53 -8.86
C TYR A 41 -20.24 4.71 -7.59
N TYR A 42 -19.96 5.74 -6.77
CA TYR A 42 -20.64 5.89 -5.48
C TYR A 42 -22.00 6.63 -5.57
N ASP A 43 -22.39 7.09 -6.76
CA ASP A 43 -23.70 7.70 -7.09
C ASP A 43 -24.24 8.68 -6.06
N GLY A 44 -23.36 9.51 -5.46
CA GLY A 44 -23.72 10.48 -4.43
C GLY A 44 -24.01 9.89 -3.05
N SER A 45 -23.74 8.61 -2.80
CA SER A 45 -23.91 7.99 -1.49
C SER A 45 -22.91 8.53 -0.47
N TYR A 46 -23.33 9.43 0.41
CA TYR A 46 -22.50 9.97 1.51
C TYR A 46 -21.88 8.89 2.38
N PHE A 47 -22.58 7.77 2.60
CA PHE A 47 -22.06 6.64 3.36
C PHE A 47 -20.86 6.00 2.68
N MET A 48 -20.89 5.82 1.37
CA MET A 48 -19.78 5.23 0.61
C MET A 48 -18.55 6.14 0.58
N TYR A 49 -18.75 7.46 0.43
CA TYR A 49 -17.68 8.45 0.56
C TYR A 49 -17.04 8.42 1.96
N PHE A 50 -17.85 8.48 2.99
CA PHE A 50 -17.36 8.40 4.38
C PHE A 50 -16.58 7.11 4.63
N LYS A 51 -17.12 5.97 4.23
CA LYS A 51 -16.46 4.66 4.34
C LYS A 51 -15.11 4.64 3.62
N TYR A 52 -15.05 5.18 2.39
CA TYR A 52 -13.83 5.24 1.60
C TYR A 52 -12.72 6.01 2.32
N TYR A 53 -12.99 7.27 2.68
CA TYR A 53 -11.99 8.12 3.33
C TYR A 53 -11.61 7.62 4.72
N LEU A 54 -12.57 7.14 5.51
CA LEU A 54 -12.29 6.54 6.81
C LEU A 54 -11.36 5.33 6.68
N ALA A 55 -11.66 4.42 5.76
CA ALA A 55 -10.85 3.21 5.55
C ALA A 55 -9.42 3.56 5.13
N HIS A 56 -9.24 4.49 4.19
CA HIS A 56 -7.91 4.90 3.73
C HIS A 56 -7.15 5.71 4.77
N SER A 57 -7.83 6.53 5.57
CA SER A 57 -7.21 7.21 6.71
C SER A 57 -6.72 6.22 7.77
N LEU A 58 -7.50 5.19 8.08
CA LEU A 58 -7.12 4.18 9.07
C LEU A 58 -5.91 3.35 8.62
N ILE A 59 -5.78 2.99 7.35
CA ILE A 59 -4.59 2.26 6.87
C ILE A 59 -3.33 3.13 6.85
N ILE A 60 -3.44 4.46 6.90
CA ILE A 60 -2.32 5.38 7.09
C ILE A 60 -1.99 5.52 8.58
N ILE A 61 -3.00 5.83 9.40
CA ILE A 61 -2.81 6.16 10.82
C ILE A 61 -2.33 4.95 11.61
N PHE A 62 -2.86 3.77 11.34
CA PHE A 62 -2.59 2.58 12.13
C PHE A 62 -1.11 2.14 12.09
N PRO A 63 -0.42 2.00 10.94
CA PRO A 63 1.00 1.69 10.94
C PRO A 63 1.87 2.79 11.55
N LEU A 64 1.48 4.05 11.42
CA LEU A 64 2.15 5.16 12.11
C LEU A 64 1.98 5.06 13.62
N PHE A 65 0.79 4.69 14.11
CA PHE A 65 0.53 4.42 15.51
C PHE A 65 1.41 3.26 16.05
N LEU A 66 1.51 2.16 15.30
CA LEU A 66 2.40 1.05 15.65
C LEU A 66 3.86 1.51 15.74
N TYR A 67 4.29 2.35 14.80
CA TYR A 67 5.66 2.86 14.76
C TYR A 67 5.97 3.79 15.94
N PHE A 68 5.10 4.78 16.22
CA PHE A 68 5.37 5.81 17.21
C PHE A 68 5.05 5.36 18.63
N ASN A 69 4.01 4.55 18.84
CA ASN A 69 3.48 4.23 20.16
C ASN A 69 3.79 2.81 20.64
N LEU A 70 3.89 1.81 19.73
CA LEU A 70 4.12 0.42 20.09
C LEU A 70 5.54 -0.07 19.78
N GLY A 71 6.46 0.83 19.41
CA GLY A 71 7.87 0.52 19.28
C GLY A 71 8.26 -0.28 18.03
N PHE A 72 7.34 -0.50 17.09
CA PHE A 72 7.67 -1.12 15.80
C PHE A 72 8.61 -0.22 15.01
N LYS A 73 9.63 -0.80 14.37
CA LYS A 73 10.63 -0.05 13.59
C LYS A 73 10.88 -0.73 12.25
N LEU A 74 11.22 0.07 11.24
CA LEU A 74 11.65 -0.45 9.95
C LEU A 74 13.04 -1.09 10.08
N THR A 75 13.16 -2.34 9.68
CA THR A 75 14.44 -3.05 9.71
C THR A 75 15.27 -2.76 8.47
N LYS A 76 16.57 -3.11 8.52
CA LYS A 76 17.49 -2.90 7.40
C LYS A 76 16.95 -3.54 6.12
N ASN A 77 16.96 -2.78 5.02
CA ASN A 77 16.48 -3.19 3.70
C ASN A 77 14.99 -3.61 3.66
N SER A 78 14.18 -3.20 4.64
CA SER A 78 12.73 -3.49 4.65
C SER A 78 12.02 -3.00 3.39
N TRP A 79 12.39 -1.81 2.88
CA TRP A 79 11.85 -1.26 1.64
C TRP A 79 12.00 -2.20 0.45
N LEU A 80 13.18 -2.83 0.30
CA LEU A 80 13.45 -3.77 -0.80
C LEU A 80 12.67 -5.08 -0.62
N ARG A 81 12.62 -5.62 0.61
CA ARG A 81 11.86 -6.84 0.89
C ARG A 81 10.38 -6.67 0.60
N VAL A 82 9.80 -5.55 1.03
CA VAL A 82 8.38 -5.27 0.77
C VAL A 82 8.15 -5.01 -0.71
N PHE A 83 9.03 -4.27 -1.37
CA PHE A 83 8.96 -4.06 -2.82
C PHE A 83 8.96 -5.37 -3.59
N LEU A 84 9.90 -6.27 -3.29
CA LEU A 84 9.94 -7.59 -3.92
C LEU A 84 8.69 -8.43 -3.64
N ALA A 85 8.15 -8.37 -2.40
CA ALA A 85 6.92 -9.07 -2.07
C ALA A 85 5.71 -8.53 -2.84
N VAL A 86 5.61 -7.21 -3.04
CA VAL A 86 4.57 -6.58 -3.88
C VAL A 86 4.71 -7.04 -5.32
N ASN A 87 5.94 -7.10 -5.87
CA ASN A 87 6.17 -7.59 -7.22
C ASN A 87 5.79 -9.08 -7.39
N ILE A 88 6.09 -9.93 -6.40
CA ILE A 88 5.62 -11.32 -6.41
C ILE A 88 4.09 -11.38 -6.44
N LEU A 89 3.41 -10.55 -5.64
CA LEU A 89 1.95 -10.46 -5.67
C LEU A 89 1.43 -9.99 -7.03
N MET A 90 2.06 -9.01 -7.67
CA MET A 90 1.69 -8.55 -9.02
C MET A 90 1.76 -9.69 -10.04
N VAL A 91 2.84 -10.47 -10.04
CA VAL A 91 3.00 -11.63 -10.93
C VAL A 91 1.91 -12.69 -10.71
N LEU A 92 1.45 -12.87 -9.47
CA LEU A 92 0.38 -13.81 -9.15
C LEU A 92 -1.02 -13.27 -9.47
N ILE A 93 -1.25 -11.97 -9.25
CA ILE A 93 -2.57 -11.33 -9.41
C ILE A 93 -2.84 -11.02 -10.89
N MET A 94 -1.85 -10.59 -11.66
CA MET A 94 -2.05 -10.20 -13.06
C MET A 94 -2.73 -11.30 -13.92
N PRO A 95 -2.32 -12.58 -13.89
CA PRO A 95 -3.05 -13.63 -14.61
C PRO A 95 -4.49 -13.82 -14.10
N LEU A 96 -4.73 -13.64 -12.79
CA LEU A 96 -6.07 -13.74 -12.23
C LEU A 96 -6.97 -12.60 -12.71
N ASP A 97 -6.45 -11.37 -12.81
CA ASP A 97 -7.20 -10.24 -13.34
C ASP A 97 -7.74 -10.53 -14.75
N PHE A 98 -6.91 -11.06 -15.65
CA PHE A 98 -7.34 -11.46 -16.98
C PHE A 98 -8.29 -12.66 -17.01
N LEU A 99 -8.19 -13.58 -16.04
CA LEU A 99 -9.03 -14.78 -15.96
C LEU A 99 -10.44 -14.48 -15.49
N ILE A 100 -10.62 -13.55 -14.57
CA ILE A 100 -11.91 -13.23 -13.93
C ILE A 100 -12.47 -11.88 -14.33
N ASP A 101 -11.88 -11.24 -15.37
CA ASP A 101 -12.25 -9.90 -15.83
C ASP A 101 -12.25 -8.87 -14.70
N ALA A 102 -11.16 -8.85 -13.93
CA ALA A 102 -10.94 -7.93 -12.82
C ALA A 102 -9.74 -7.03 -13.09
N ASN A 103 -9.56 -6.01 -12.26
CA ASN A 103 -8.43 -5.07 -12.36
C ASN A 103 -7.86 -4.74 -10.98
N TYR A 104 -7.46 -5.76 -10.22
CA TYR A 104 -6.80 -5.58 -8.93
C TYR A 104 -5.42 -4.95 -9.14
N MET A 105 -5.11 -3.97 -8.31
CA MET A 105 -3.86 -3.20 -8.38
C MET A 105 -3.63 -2.49 -9.74
N TYR A 106 -4.68 -2.35 -10.56
CA TYR A 106 -4.62 -1.76 -11.90
C TYR A 106 -3.60 -2.44 -12.83
N LEU A 107 -3.55 -3.78 -12.79
CA LEU A 107 -2.59 -4.57 -13.58
C LEU A 107 -3.09 -4.86 -15.01
N ALA A 108 -4.40 -4.91 -15.22
CA ALA A 108 -5.00 -5.15 -16.53
C ALA A 108 -5.19 -3.85 -17.32
N GLU A 109 -5.59 -2.77 -16.66
CA GLU A 109 -5.84 -1.46 -17.27
C GLU A 109 -5.59 -0.32 -16.29
N PRO A 110 -5.31 0.91 -16.75
CA PRO A 110 -5.09 2.06 -15.87
C PRO A 110 -6.37 2.45 -15.13
N PRO A 111 -6.27 3.14 -13.97
CA PRO A 111 -7.44 3.69 -13.28
C PRO A 111 -8.20 4.66 -14.19
N GLU A 112 -9.53 4.72 -14.05
CA GLU A 112 -10.41 5.59 -14.85
C GLU A 112 -10.26 7.09 -14.52
N ILE A 113 -9.70 7.42 -13.38
CA ILE A 113 -9.46 8.80 -12.94
C ILE A 113 -8.08 9.27 -13.36
N ASP A 114 -7.97 10.55 -13.67
CA ASP A 114 -6.70 11.20 -13.94
C ASP A 114 -5.77 11.07 -12.72
N ASN A 115 -4.72 10.28 -12.90
CA ASN A 115 -3.70 10.06 -11.89
C ASN A 115 -2.35 10.49 -12.45
N PRO A 116 -1.71 11.55 -11.90
CA PRO A 116 -0.46 12.08 -12.43
C PRO A 116 0.71 11.10 -12.37
N LEU A 117 0.60 10.02 -11.58
CA LEU A 117 1.61 8.96 -11.50
C LEU A 117 1.44 7.89 -12.57
N VAL A 118 0.29 7.82 -13.23
CA VAL A 118 0.00 6.85 -14.30
C VAL A 118 0.36 7.47 -15.65
N ILE A 119 1.57 7.24 -16.11
CA ILE A 119 2.10 7.84 -17.35
C ILE A 119 2.22 6.77 -18.43
N GLY A 120 1.52 6.98 -19.54
CA GLY A 120 1.57 6.09 -20.70
C GLY A 120 0.43 5.09 -20.75
N LYS A 121 0.44 4.24 -21.80
CA LYS A 121 -0.56 3.18 -22.01
C LYS A 121 -0.10 1.87 -21.42
N TRP A 122 -1.03 0.95 -21.23
CA TRP A 122 -0.72 -0.44 -20.85
C TRP A 122 0.23 -1.09 -21.88
N PRO A 123 1.25 -1.83 -21.49
CA PRO A 123 1.70 -2.10 -20.11
C PRO A 123 2.73 -1.08 -19.58
N TYR A 124 3.10 -0.06 -20.32
CA TYR A 124 4.23 0.84 -20.01
C TYR A 124 4.03 1.67 -18.74
N TYR A 125 2.79 2.04 -18.39
CA TYR A 125 2.54 2.75 -17.13
C TYR A 125 2.91 1.92 -15.90
N LEU A 126 2.86 0.58 -15.97
CA LEU A 126 3.29 -0.31 -14.88
C LEU A 126 4.78 -0.14 -14.59
N ILE A 127 5.60 0.00 -15.63
CA ILE A 127 7.05 0.23 -15.48
C ILE A 127 7.30 1.57 -14.80
N ASN A 128 6.57 2.62 -15.18
CA ASN A 128 6.69 3.93 -14.54
C ASN A 128 6.26 3.86 -13.07
N LEU A 129 5.16 3.18 -12.76
CA LEU A 129 4.70 2.99 -11.39
C LEU A 129 5.72 2.23 -10.54
N GLU A 130 6.40 1.21 -11.09
CA GLU A 130 7.47 0.48 -10.40
C GLU A 130 8.62 1.40 -9.96
N PHE A 131 9.09 2.27 -10.86
CA PHE A 131 10.12 3.27 -10.52
C PHE A 131 9.65 4.25 -9.45
N ILE A 132 8.41 4.70 -9.52
CA ILE A 132 7.82 5.60 -8.53
C ILE A 132 7.72 4.88 -7.17
N VAL A 133 7.16 3.67 -7.15
CA VAL A 133 6.94 2.89 -5.92
C VAL A 133 8.26 2.56 -5.24
N VAL A 134 9.27 2.07 -5.97
CA VAL A 134 10.58 1.75 -5.37
C VAL A 134 11.24 3.00 -4.80
N THR A 135 11.12 4.14 -5.49
CA THR A 135 11.65 5.42 -5.02
C THR A 135 10.94 5.88 -3.74
N LEU A 136 9.60 5.83 -3.72
CA LEU A 136 8.81 6.21 -2.54
C LEU A 136 9.09 5.29 -1.34
N PHE A 137 9.23 3.97 -1.56
CA PHE A 137 9.61 3.02 -0.51
C PHE A 137 10.99 3.35 0.06
N PHE A 138 11.95 3.62 -0.80
CA PHE A 138 13.30 3.97 -0.37
C PHE A 138 13.33 5.30 0.40
N LEU A 139 12.67 6.34 -0.09
CA LEU A 139 12.57 7.63 0.60
C LEU A 139 11.87 7.49 1.96
N THR A 140 10.77 6.73 2.01
CA THR A 140 10.08 6.43 3.27
C THR A 140 11.00 5.69 4.24
N TYR A 141 11.79 4.73 3.76
CA TYR A 141 12.80 4.07 4.58
C TYR A 141 13.83 5.06 5.12
N LEU A 142 14.35 5.96 4.32
CA LEU A 142 15.31 6.97 4.76
C LEU A 142 14.75 7.90 5.84
N LEU A 143 13.48 8.29 5.71
CA LEU A 143 12.79 9.15 6.68
C LEU A 143 12.53 8.45 8.02
N PHE A 144 12.14 7.18 7.98
CA PHE A 144 11.67 6.43 9.16
C PHE A 144 12.67 5.38 9.67
N LYS A 145 13.83 5.20 9.02
CA LYS A 145 14.85 4.30 9.54
C LYS A 145 15.31 4.77 10.91
N SER A 146 15.21 3.89 11.91
CA SER A 146 15.65 4.17 13.27
C SER A 146 17.02 3.53 13.52
N LYS A 147 17.88 4.20 14.29
CA LYS A 147 19.10 3.60 14.84
C LYS A 147 18.79 2.62 15.99
N LEU A 148 17.59 2.71 16.57
CA LEU A 148 17.13 1.82 17.63
C LEU A 148 16.71 0.47 17.06
N LYS A 149 17.04 -0.61 17.77
CA LYS A 149 16.56 -1.95 17.42
C LYS A 149 15.03 -2.01 17.53
N PRO A 150 14.35 -2.79 16.66
CA PRO A 150 12.92 -3.06 16.82
C PRO A 150 12.64 -3.67 18.20
N PHE A 151 11.49 -3.34 18.75
CA PHE A 151 11.03 -3.96 19.98
C PHE A 151 10.70 -5.43 19.68
N ASN A 152 11.31 -6.36 20.40
CA ASN A 152 10.97 -7.78 20.32
C ASN A 152 9.69 -8.01 21.14
N ILE A 153 8.54 -7.95 20.48
CA ILE A 153 7.23 -8.35 21.03
C ILE A 153 6.91 -9.75 20.57
#